data_2f5a3623296eb00515357f88d5884422
#
_entry.id   2f5a3623296eb00515357f88d5884422
#
_cell.length_a   1.000
_cell.length_b   1.000
_cell.length_c   1.000
_cell.angle_alpha   90.00
_cell.angle_beta   90.00
_cell.angle_gamma   90.00
#
_symmetry.space_group_name_H-M   'P 1'
#
loop_
_entity.id
_entity.type
_entity.pdbx_description
1 polymer ?
#
loop_
_entity_poly.entity_id
_entity_poly.type
_entity_poly.pdbx_seq_one_letter_code
_entity_poly.pdbx_strand_id
1 'polypeptide(L)'
;MSDQFIMKLRLSLIILLLINPTILLVEGNDNLPKTYAPTQSRTKTPPYPWHRNITATFFWVGESPTARNPTHNRASSWDTEWMKNFGGYDDPNPANRTRDFRPRKFIPKLNPFYVALPYNDRINYKKTKASARRVIPWFNRTFKKEGQSVCHGRWVAIHYKGKICCAQWADVGPFETDDWAYVFGNSRPKAKSNNNAGIDLSPAVRDYLGITGSDNRCDWRFAEVTEIPYGPWRKFGKDNPFASMPRYVDKTKKNEIEILKQAREAWLRRAQR
;
A
#
# COMPACT_ATOMS: atom_id res chain seq x y z
N MET A 1 13.05 -30.74 60.25
CA MET A 1 14.00 -29.82 60.92
C MET A 1 14.73 -29.15 59.80
N SER A 2 14.33 -28.07 59.68
CA SER A 2 14.52 -26.60 59.52
C SER A 2 15.11 -26.30 58.11
N ASP A 3 14.28 -25.88 57.36
CA ASP A 3 14.03 -24.59 56.69
C ASP A 3 15.19 -23.60 56.76
N GLN A 4 15.73 -23.25 55.61
CA GLN A 4 16.22 -21.90 55.38
C GLN A 4 15.78 -21.37 54.06
N PHE A 5 14.79 -20.51 54.16
CA PHE A 5 14.22 -19.64 53.14
C PHE A 5 15.26 -18.59 52.72
N ILE A 6 15.81 -18.67 51.54
CA ILE A 6 16.63 -17.58 51.02
C ILE A 6 15.73 -16.72 50.10
N MET A 7 15.22 -15.66 50.66
CA MET A 7 14.50 -14.58 50.03
C MET A 7 15.48 -13.75 49.18
N LYS A 8 15.46 -13.90 47.88
CA LYS A 8 16.21 -13.03 46.98
C LYS A 8 15.51 -11.67 46.87
N LEU A 9 16.04 -10.70 47.58
CA LEU A 9 15.71 -9.30 47.51
C LEU A 9 16.10 -8.76 46.15
N ARG A 10 15.11 -8.39 45.32
CA ARG A 10 15.33 -7.61 44.09
C ARG A 10 15.53 -6.16 44.48
N LEU A 11 16.77 -5.69 44.44
CA LEU A 11 17.12 -4.29 44.62
C LEU A 11 16.78 -3.52 43.33
N SER A 12 15.62 -2.84 43.30
CA SER A 12 15.31 -1.86 42.27
C SER A 12 15.99 -0.55 42.66
N LEU A 13 17.08 -0.22 41.98
CA LEU A 13 17.81 1.03 42.15
C LEU A 13 17.03 2.13 41.42
N ILE A 14 16.18 2.86 42.17
CA ILE A 14 15.60 4.11 41.72
C ILE A 14 16.63 5.22 42.02
N ILE A 15 17.32 5.69 40.98
CA ILE A 15 18.16 6.89 41.06
C ILE A 15 17.24 8.10 40.99
N LEU A 16 16.93 8.67 42.16
CA LEU A 16 16.26 9.94 42.29
C LEU A 16 17.31 11.05 42.16
N LEU A 17 17.44 11.65 40.98
CA LEU A 17 18.24 12.86 40.78
C LEU A 17 17.48 14.06 41.31
N LEU A 18 17.83 14.52 42.49
CA LEU A 18 17.44 15.82 43.03
C LEU A 18 18.21 16.89 42.28
N ILE A 19 17.57 17.54 41.33
CA ILE A 19 18.07 18.77 40.70
C ILE A 19 17.51 19.95 41.46
N ASN A 20 18.37 20.66 42.19
CA ASN A 20 18.05 21.96 42.79
C ASN A 20 17.74 22.97 41.66
N PRO A 21 16.63 23.71 41.73
CA PRO A 21 16.37 24.78 40.79
C PRO A 21 17.10 26.06 41.27
N THR A 22 18.27 26.30 40.78
CA THR A 22 18.84 27.67 40.84
C THR A 22 18.13 28.48 39.75
N ILE A 23 17.21 29.33 40.20
CA ILE A 23 16.55 30.31 39.32
C ILE A 23 17.59 31.36 38.92
N LEU A 24 18.08 31.28 37.70
CA LEU A 24 18.78 32.37 37.02
C LEU A 24 17.70 33.20 36.30
N LEU A 25 17.42 34.39 36.82
CA LEU A 25 16.68 35.40 36.08
C LEU A 25 17.58 35.91 34.95
N VAL A 26 17.31 35.45 33.72
CA VAL A 26 17.85 36.01 32.51
C VAL A 26 16.83 36.97 31.94
N GLU A 27 17.19 38.26 31.96
CA GLU A 27 16.42 39.32 31.32
C GLU A 27 16.17 39.05 29.85
N GLY A 28 15.01 39.48 29.39
CA GLY A 28 14.44 39.16 28.11
C GLY A 28 15.29 39.61 26.91
N ASN A 29 15.39 38.71 25.95
CA ASN A 29 15.73 39.05 24.59
C ASN A 29 14.58 38.59 23.70
N ASP A 30 13.76 39.52 23.20
CA ASP A 30 12.51 39.31 22.44
C ASP A 30 12.69 38.73 21.04
N ASN A 31 13.75 37.93 20.81
CA ASN A 31 14.03 37.26 19.55
C ASN A 31 13.97 35.72 19.65
N LEU A 32 12.98 35.18 20.38
CA LEU A 32 12.67 33.76 20.25
C LEU A 32 11.94 33.52 18.93
N PRO A 33 12.41 32.58 18.08
CA PRO A 33 11.69 32.21 16.88
C PRO A 33 10.31 31.70 17.32
N LYS A 34 9.25 32.28 16.72
CA LYS A 34 7.87 31.83 16.92
C LYS A 34 7.82 30.32 16.75
N THR A 35 7.55 29.60 17.84
CA THR A 35 7.28 28.18 17.80
C THR A 35 6.14 27.97 16.82
N TYR A 36 6.46 27.36 15.70
CA TYR A 36 5.44 26.84 14.78
C TYR A 36 4.68 25.77 15.54
N ALA A 37 3.54 26.14 16.10
CA ALA A 37 2.54 25.14 16.47
C ALA A 37 2.29 24.30 15.23
N PRO A 38 2.30 22.96 15.31
CA PRO A 38 1.99 22.12 14.15
C PRO A 38 0.59 22.55 13.71
N THR A 39 0.50 23.16 12.54
CA THR A 39 -0.77 23.48 11.90
C THR A 39 -1.50 22.15 11.81
N GLN A 40 -2.58 21.98 12.55
CA GLN A 40 -3.46 20.81 12.40
C GLN A 40 -3.85 20.80 10.92
N SER A 41 -3.26 19.86 10.20
CA SER A 41 -3.62 19.58 8.83
C SER A 41 -5.12 19.30 8.87
N ARG A 42 -5.92 20.23 8.37
CA ARG A 42 -7.34 19.98 8.05
C ARG A 42 -7.32 18.73 7.20
N THR A 43 -7.78 17.62 7.76
CA THR A 43 -7.93 16.36 7.04
C THR A 43 -8.92 16.62 5.91
N LYS A 44 -8.39 16.92 4.71
CA LYS A 44 -9.24 17.05 3.52
C LYS A 44 -9.93 15.71 3.36
N THR A 45 -11.26 15.72 3.35
CA THR A 45 -12.05 14.52 3.02
C THR A 45 -11.49 13.93 1.73
N PRO A 46 -11.18 12.64 1.68
CA PRO A 46 -10.70 12.00 0.48
C PRO A 46 -11.62 12.30 -0.70
N PRO A 47 -11.10 12.61 -1.90
CA PRO A 47 -11.93 13.03 -3.03
C PRO A 47 -12.82 11.91 -3.59
N TYR A 48 -12.61 10.65 -3.14
CA TYR A 48 -13.36 9.49 -3.58
C TYR A 48 -13.98 8.75 -2.40
N PRO A 49 -15.27 8.36 -2.49
CA PRO A 49 -15.97 7.62 -1.44
C PRO A 49 -15.44 6.20 -1.32
N TRP A 50 -15.62 5.60 -0.13
CA TRP A 50 -15.34 4.20 0.11
C TRP A 50 -16.47 3.31 -0.39
N HIS A 51 -16.12 2.29 -1.17
CA HIS A 51 -16.96 1.13 -1.41
C HIS A 51 -16.79 0.17 -0.23
N ARG A 52 -17.86 -0.04 0.53
CA ARG A 52 -17.81 -0.77 1.79
C ARG A 52 -18.25 -2.23 1.64
N ASN A 53 -17.60 -3.10 2.42
CA ASN A 53 -17.99 -4.50 2.54
C ASN A 53 -18.09 -5.20 1.18
N ILE A 54 -17.01 -5.10 0.39
CA ILE A 54 -16.90 -5.68 -0.95
C ILE A 54 -16.20 -7.02 -0.85
N THR A 55 -16.78 -8.05 -1.46
CA THR A 55 -16.14 -9.36 -1.61
C THR A 55 -14.97 -9.25 -2.57
N ALA A 56 -13.79 -9.68 -2.11
CA ALA A 56 -12.58 -9.76 -2.90
C ALA A 56 -12.33 -11.20 -3.38
N THR A 57 -11.83 -11.32 -4.60
CA THR A 57 -11.23 -12.53 -5.15
C THR A 57 -9.74 -12.32 -5.37
N PHE A 58 -9.02 -13.36 -5.78
CA PHE A 58 -7.57 -13.30 -5.95
C PHE A 58 -7.22 -13.72 -7.36
N PHE A 59 -6.25 -13.03 -7.94
CA PHE A 59 -5.71 -13.33 -9.25
C PHE A 59 -4.24 -12.96 -9.30
N TRP A 60 -3.50 -13.45 -10.30
CA TRP A 60 -2.08 -13.13 -10.41
C TRP A 60 -1.59 -13.15 -11.86
N VAL A 61 -0.55 -12.38 -12.10
CA VAL A 61 0.12 -12.34 -13.40
C VAL A 61 0.63 -13.72 -13.77
N GLY A 62 0.24 -14.21 -14.95
CA GLY A 62 0.61 -15.52 -15.45
C GLY A 62 -0.23 -16.69 -14.94
N GLU A 63 -1.34 -16.42 -14.23
CA GLU A 63 -2.30 -17.46 -13.85
C GLU A 63 -2.80 -18.22 -15.08
N SER A 64 -2.79 -19.54 -14.97
CA SER A 64 -3.30 -20.42 -16.03
C SER A 64 -4.81 -20.58 -15.93
N PRO A 65 -5.49 -20.77 -17.07
CA PRO A 65 -6.92 -21.06 -17.06
C PRO A 65 -7.26 -22.31 -16.23
N THR A 66 -8.41 -22.26 -15.60
CA THR A 66 -9.02 -23.41 -14.90
C THR A 66 -10.44 -23.60 -15.37
N ALA A 67 -11.08 -24.71 -15.02
CA ALA A 67 -12.50 -24.94 -15.32
C ALA A 67 -13.42 -23.85 -14.73
N ARG A 68 -13.01 -23.20 -13.63
CA ARG A 68 -13.76 -22.12 -12.96
C ARG A 68 -13.35 -20.71 -13.42
N ASN A 69 -12.16 -20.55 -13.96
CA ASN A 69 -11.65 -19.31 -14.53
C ASN A 69 -10.99 -19.63 -15.89
N PRO A 70 -11.72 -19.54 -17.01
CA PRO A 70 -11.20 -19.87 -18.32
C PRO A 70 -10.21 -18.82 -18.86
N THR A 71 -10.06 -17.69 -18.20
CA THR A 71 -9.17 -16.62 -18.61
C THR A 71 -7.75 -16.89 -18.12
N HIS A 72 -6.77 -16.68 -18.99
CA HIS A 72 -5.36 -16.68 -18.60
C HIS A 72 -4.86 -15.26 -18.35
N ASN A 73 -4.05 -15.05 -17.31
CA ASN A 73 -3.53 -13.74 -16.93
C ASN A 73 -2.08 -13.50 -17.43
N ARG A 74 -1.74 -14.02 -18.64
CA ARG A 74 -0.49 -13.65 -19.33
C ARG A 74 -0.57 -12.27 -19.97
N ALA A 75 -1.76 -11.85 -20.34
CA ALA A 75 -2.11 -10.51 -20.77
C ALA A 75 -3.12 -9.92 -19.79
N SER A 76 -3.17 -8.61 -19.68
CA SER A 76 -4.26 -7.88 -19.04
C SER A 76 -5.12 -7.18 -20.10
N SER A 77 -6.25 -6.64 -19.70
CA SER A 77 -7.11 -5.85 -20.58
C SER A 77 -6.40 -4.65 -21.21
N TRP A 78 -5.26 -4.23 -20.66
CA TRP A 78 -4.51 -3.05 -21.10
C TRP A 78 -3.07 -3.34 -21.53
N ASP A 79 -2.54 -4.53 -21.26
CA ASP A 79 -1.18 -4.96 -21.61
C ASP A 79 -1.18 -6.38 -22.16
N THR A 80 -0.98 -6.52 -23.47
CA THR A 80 -0.98 -7.83 -24.16
C THR A 80 0.20 -8.72 -23.80
N GLU A 81 1.27 -8.14 -23.23
CA GLU A 81 2.46 -8.84 -22.79
C GLU A 81 2.68 -8.74 -21.28
N TRP A 82 1.58 -8.66 -20.50
CA TRP A 82 1.61 -8.34 -19.08
C TRP A 82 2.61 -9.18 -18.27
N MET A 83 2.61 -10.50 -18.45
CA MET A 83 3.54 -11.38 -17.75
C MET A 83 5.02 -11.08 -18.11
N LYS A 84 5.32 -10.81 -19.36
CA LYS A 84 6.66 -10.42 -19.82
C LYS A 84 7.05 -9.05 -19.26
N ASN A 85 6.13 -8.09 -19.28
CA ASN A 85 6.34 -6.74 -18.78
C ASN A 85 6.46 -6.69 -17.26
N PHE A 86 5.76 -7.58 -16.54
CA PHE A 86 5.90 -7.77 -15.09
C PHE A 86 7.26 -8.38 -14.73
N GLY A 87 7.81 -9.23 -15.59
CA GLY A 87 9.10 -9.87 -15.43
C GLY A 87 9.02 -11.36 -15.14
N GLY A 88 7.82 -11.95 -15.17
CA GLY A 88 7.59 -13.37 -14.96
C GLY A 88 6.27 -13.69 -14.27
N TYR A 89 6.13 -14.93 -13.84
CA TYR A 89 4.97 -15.45 -13.11
C TYR A 89 4.95 -14.91 -11.68
N ASP A 90 3.84 -14.28 -11.27
CA ASP A 90 3.64 -13.78 -9.91
C ASP A 90 3.11 -14.90 -9.00
N ASP A 91 4.01 -15.73 -8.51
CA ASP A 91 3.68 -16.91 -7.72
C ASP A 91 2.80 -16.54 -6.51
N PRO A 92 1.56 -17.08 -6.43
CA PRO A 92 0.62 -16.77 -5.34
C PRO A 92 0.95 -17.44 -4.02
N ASN A 93 1.91 -18.39 -3.99
CA ASN A 93 2.30 -19.06 -2.75
C ASN A 93 3.10 -18.10 -1.86
N PRO A 94 2.63 -17.78 -0.62
CA PRO A 94 3.34 -16.87 0.29
C PRO A 94 4.77 -17.30 0.60
N ALA A 95 5.08 -18.61 0.63
CA ALA A 95 6.42 -19.13 0.85
C ALA A 95 7.42 -18.72 -0.25
N ASN A 96 6.92 -18.44 -1.45
CA ASN A 96 7.70 -18.01 -2.62
C ASN A 96 7.77 -16.48 -2.75
N ARG A 97 7.38 -15.75 -1.72
CA ARG A 97 7.42 -14.28 -1.68
C ARG A 97 8.44 -13.77 -0.67
N THR A 98 8.93 -12.58 -0.86
CA THR A 98 9.87 -11.92 0.05
C THR A 98 9.13 -11.16 1.15
N ARG A 99 9.84 -10.62 2.14
CA ARG A 99 9.25 -9.80 3.21
C ARG A 99 8.60 -8.50 2.72
N ASP A 100 8.94 -8.04 1.53
CA ASP A 100 8.32 -6.88 0.88
C ASP A 100 7.28 -7.29 -0.18
N PHE A 101 6.76 -8.51 -0.07
CA PHE A 101 5.62 -9.07 -0.79
C PHE A 101 5.82 -9.23 -2.31
N ARG A 102 7.04 -9.17 -2.84
CA ARG A 102 7.33 -9.46 -4.24
C ARG A 102 7.64 -10.94 -4.46
N PRO A 103 7.55 -11.45 -5.71
CA PRO A 103 8.09 -12.77 -6.06
C PRO A 103 9.56 -12.91 -5.64
N ARG A 104 9.93 -14.06 -5.10
CA ARG A 104 11.31 -14.33 -4.69
C ARG A 104 12.24 -14.53 -5.87
N LYS A 105 11.72 -15.11 -6.97
CA LYS A 105 12.53 -15.53 -8.12
C LYS A 105 13.07 -14.36 -8.96
N PHE A 106 12.44 -13.17 -8.91
CA PHE A 106 12.86 -12.02 -9.69
C PHE A 106 12.43 -10.70 -9.04
N ILE A 107 12.99 -9.58 -9.51
CA ILE A 107 12.54 -8.23 -9.16
C ILE A 107 11.47 -7.82 -10.18
N PRO A 108 10.22 -7.56 -9.75
CA PRO A 108 9.15 -7.21 -10.67
C PRO A 108 9.42 -5.86 -11.34
N LYS A 109 9.17 -5.81 -12.65
CA LYS A 109 9.31 -4.60 -13.48
C LYS A 109 8.07 -3.71 -13.44
N LEU A 110 6.92 -4.25 -13.01
CA LEU A 110 5.69 -3.53 -12.69
C LEU A 110 5.40 -3.66 -11.19
N ASN A 111 4.47 -2.86 -10.69
CA ASN A 111 4.14 -2.88 -9.27
C ASN A 111 3.49 -4.22 -8.87
N PRO A 112 4.03 -4.98 -7.90
CA PRO A 112 3.41 -6.22 -7.43
C PRO A 112 2.13 -6.00 -6.62
N PHE A 113 1.87 -4.78 -6.17
CA PHE A 113 0.61 -4.39 -5.54
C PHE A 113 -0.34 -3.89 -6.63
N TYR A 114 -1.15 -4.79 -7.17
CA TYR A 114 -2.12 -4.50 -8.23
C TYR A 114 -3.50 -5.10 -7.90
N VAL A 115 -4.51 -4.54 -8.55
CA VAL A 115 -5.91 -4.97 -8.44
C VAL A 115 -6.55 -5.01 -9.82
N ALA A 116 -7.68 -5.74 -9.93
CA ALA A 116 -8.62 -5.58 -11.02
C ALA A 116 -9.95 -5.05 -10.48
N LEU A 117 -10.61 -4.18 -11.27
CA LEU A 117 -11.94 -3.65 -11.00
C LEU A 117 -12.83 -3.87 -12.26
N PRO A 118 -14.13 -4.11 -12.12
CA PRO A 118 -14.99 -4.61 -13.19
C PRO A 118 -15.45 -3.52 -14.16
N TYR A 119 -14.51 -2.74 -14.69
CA TYR A 119 -14.79 -1.76 -15.73
C TYR A 119 -13.59 -1.57 -16.67
N ASN A 120 -13.85 -1.71 -17.97
CA ASN A 120 -12.88 -1.38 -19.02
C ASN A 120 -13.30 -0.09 -19.70
N ASP A 121 -12.45 0.92 -19.71
CA ASP A 121 -12.69 2.21 -20.37
C ASP A 121 -12.45 2.16 -21.89
N ARG A 122 -12.01 1.01 -22.44
CA ARG A 122 -11.75 0.83 -23.85
C ARG A 122 -12.69 -0.20 -24.48
N ILE A 123 -13.02 0.01 -25.74
CA ILE A 123 -13.60 -1.02 -26.61
C ILE A 123 -12.49 -1.89 -27.15
N ASN A 124 -11.39 -1.27 -27.57
CA ASN A 124 -10.18 -1.91 -28.05
C ASN A 124 -8.98 -0.94 -27.97
N TYR A 125 -7.82 -1.33 -28.48
CA TYR A 125 -6.60 -0.52 -28.45
C TYR A 125 -6.64 0.77 -29.29
N LYS A 126 -7.70 0.99 -30.08
CA LYS A 126 -7.89 2.17 -30.93
C LYS A 126 -9.07 3.04 -30.49
N LYS A 127 -9.94 2.52 -29.62
CA LYS A 127 -11.21 3.20 -29.31
C LYS A 127 -11.54 3.13 -27.83
N THR A 128 -11.80 4.28 -27.24
CA THR A 128 -12.28 4.47 -25.88
C THR A 128 -13.82 4.32 -25.85
N LYS A 129 -14.39 3.79 -24.77
CA LYS A 129 -15.84 3.72 -24.59
C LYS A 129 -16.45 5.13 -24.50
N ALA A 130 -17.58 5.35 -25.14
CA ALA A 130 -18.31 6.61 -25.08
C ALA A 130 -18.75 6.96 -23.65
N SER A 131 -19.06 5.94 -22.82
CA SER A 131 -19.41 6.12 -21.41
C SER A 131 -18.26 6.65 -20.57
N ALA A 132 -17.00 6.31 -20.90
CA ALA A 132 -15.83 6.61 -20.08
C ALA A 132 -15.72 8.10 -19.71
N ARG A 133 -15.97 8.99 -20.67
CA ARG A 133 -15.93 10.45 -20.44
C ARG A 133 -16.94 10.92 -19.40
N ARG A 134 -18.09 10.24 -19.29
CA ARG A 134 -19.19 10.63 -18.39
C ARG A 134 -19.04 10.03 -17.00
N VAL A 135 -18.47 8.81 -16.90
CA VAL A 135 -18.48 8.04 -15.64
C VAL A 135 -17.17 8.14 -14.87
N ILE A 136 -16.02 8.38 -15.55
CA ILE A 136 -14.72 8.43 -14.90
C ILE A 136 -14.43 9.85 -14.38
N PRO A 137 -14.32 10.07 -13.06
CA PRO A 137 -14.18 11.42 -12.49
C PRO A 137 -12.94 12.19 -12.94
N TRP A 138 -11.88 11.48 -13.30
CA TRP A 138 -10.59 12.08 -13.72
C TRP A 138 -10.39 12.07 -15.23
N PHE A 139 -11.39 11.63 -16.03
CA PHE A 139 -11.22 11.41 -17.46
C PHE A 139 -10.60 12.62 -18.17
N ASN A 140 -11.23 13.78 -18.06
CA ASN A 140 -10.80 15.00 -18.77
C ASN A 140 -9.38 15.47 -18.38
N ARG A 141 -8.91 15.13 -17.18
CA ARG A 141 -7.56 15.51 -16.71
C ARG A 141 -6.46 14.56 -17.24
N THR A 142 -6.82 13.32 -17.56
CA THR A 142 -5.84 12.26 -17.85
C THR A 142 -5.94 11.72 -19.28
N PHE A 143 -7.05 11.95 -19.97
CA PHE A 143 -7.23 11.49 -21.35
C PHE A 143 -6.23 12.16 -22.29
N LYS A 144 -5.51 11.35 -23.06
CA LYS A 144 -4.50 11.81 -24.03
C LYS A 144 -4.90 11.48 -25.46
N LYS A 145 -5.38 10.24 -25.70
CA LYS A 145 -5.76 9.76 -27.03
C LYS A 145 -6.71 8.57 -26.93
N GLU A 146 -7.43 8.34 -28.02
CA GLU A 146 -8.29 7.16 -28.17
C GLU A 146 -7.53 5.85 -27.97
N GLY A 147 -8.21 4.88 -27.33
CA GLY A 147 -7.67 3.56 -27.04
C GLY A 147 -6.58 3.49 -25.97
N GLN A 148 -6.18 4.64 -25.40
CA GLN A 148 -5.32 4.67 -24.21
C GLN A 148 -6.19 4.73 -22.96
N SER A 149 -6.03 3.75 -22.06
CA SER A 149 -6.78 3.71 -20.80
C SER A 149 -6.40 4.87 -19.86
N VAL A 150 -7.40 5.47 -19.24
CA VAL A 150 -7.24 6.42 -18.13
C VAL A 150 -7.47 5.75 -16.77
N CYS A 151 -7.84 4.47 -16.77
CA CYS A 151 -8.01 3.64 -15.57
C CYS A 151 -6.70 2.92 -15.19
N HIS A 152 -5.95 2.47 -16.20
CA HIS A 152 -4.70 1.74 -15.99
C HIS A 152 -3.68 2.55 -15.16
N GLY A 153 -3.16 1.95 -14.11
CA GLY A 153 -2.23 2.57 -13.18
C GLY A 153 -2.87 3.47 -12.12
N ARG A 154 -4.21 3.62 -12.11
CA ARG A 154 -4.92 4.39 -11.07
C ARG A 154 -4.74 3.75 -9.71
N TRP A 155 -4.44 4.56 -8.70
CA TRP A 155 -4.26 4.08 -7.34
C TRP A 155 -5.60 3.79 -6.65
N VAL A 156 -5.59 2.70 -5.90
CA VAL A 156 -6.69 2.23 -5.04
C VAL A 156 -6.15 2.02 -3.64
N ALA A 157 -6.85 2.55 -2.64
CA ALA A 157 -6.63 2.24 -1.23
C ALA A 157 -7.60 1.14 -0.81
N ILE A 158 -7.10 0.09 -0.17
CA ILE A 158 -7.87 -1.06 0.31
C ILE A 158 -7.73 -1.12 1.83
N HIS A 159 -8.86 -1.16 2.54
CA HIS A 159 -8.90 -1.29 3.98
C HIS A 159 -9.44 -2.66 4.38
N TYR A 160 -8.75 -3.31 5.31
CA TYR A 160 -9.15 -4.58 5.88
C TYR A 160 -8.67 -4.69 7.33
N LYS A 161 -9.58 -4.87 8.28
CA LYS A 161 -9.29 -5.06 9.72
C LYS A 161 -8.25 -4.08 10.27
N GLY A 162 -8.45 -2.79 10.04
CA GLY A 162 -7.58 -1.72 10.54
C GLY A 162 -6.29 -1.51 9.75
N LYS A 163 -5.99 -2.34 8.74
CA LYS A 163 -4.84 -2.16 7.84
C LYS A 163 -5.27 -1.47 6.55
N ILE A 164 -4.39 -0.64 6.00
CA ILE A 164 -4.55 -0.02 4.68
C ILE A 164 -3.43 -0.50 3.77
N CYS A 165 -3.78 -0.95 2.59
CA CYS A 165 -2.89 -1.27 1.49
C CYS A 165 -3.19 -0.36 0.31
N CYS A 166 -2.17 0.05 -0.45
CA CYS A 166 -2.38 0.77 -1.71
C CYS A 166 -1.88 -0.08 -2.88
N ALA A 167 -2.65 -0.06 -3.97
CA ALA A 167 -2.36 -0.85 -5.17
C ALA A 167 -2.72 -0.06 -6.43
N GLN A 168 -2.17 -0.47 -7.58
CA GLN A 168 -2.50 0.11 -8.86
C GLN A 168 -3.53 -0.75 -9.60
N TRP A 169 -4.49 -0.10 -10.26
CA TRP A 169 -5.47 -0.79 -11.10
C TRP A 169 -4.79 -1.25 -12.39
N ALA A 170 -4.59 -2.56 -12.54
CA ALA A 170 -3.78 -3.15 -13.62
C ALA A 170 -4.58 -4.00 -14.60
N ASP A 171 -5.78 -4.45 -14.24
CA ASP A 171 -6.61 -5.29 -15.10
C ASP A 171 -8.11 -5.06 -14.84
N VAL A 172 -8.94 -5.67 -15.67
CA VAL A 172 -10.41 -5.59 -15.62
C VAL A 172 -10.97 -6.91 -15.11
N GLY A 173 -11.79 -6.84 -14.08
CA GLY A 173 -12.41 -7.97 -13.39
C GLY A 173 -12.79 -7.59 -11.94
N PRO A 174 -13.38 -8.51 -11.18
CA PRO A 174 -13.80 -9.86 -11.52
C PRO A 174 -15.08 -9.90 -12.38
N PHE A 175 -15.15 -10.88 -13.27
CA PHE A 175 -16.32 -11.33 -14.03
C PHE A 175 -17.02 -10.32 -14.94
N GLU A 176 -17.03 -9.05 -14.58
CA GLU A 176 -17.69 -7.97 -15.32
C GLU A 176 -16.66 -7.01 -15.94
N THR A 177 -17.04 -6.40 -17.05
CA THR A 177 -16.16 -5.45 -17.78
C THR A 177 -16.80 -4.08 -17.99
N ASP A 178 -18.01 -3.86 -17.50
CA ASP A 178 -18.78 -2.62 -17.71
C ASP A 178 -19.67 -2.26 -16.51
N ASP A 179 -19.18 -2.50 -15.29
CA ASP A 179 -19.90 -2.16 -14.06
C ASP A 179 -19.55 -0.77 -13.54
N TRP A 180 -19.73 0.25 -14.39
CA TRP A 180 -19.42 1.63 -14.06
C TRP A 180 -20.25 2.19 -12.90
N ALA A 181 -21.51 1.73 -12.74
CA ALA A 181 -22.39 2.18 -11.66
C ALA A 181 -21.89 1.75 -10.28
N TYR A 182 -21.19 0.61 -10.20
CA TYR A 182 -20.47 0.19 -9.02
C TYR A 182 -19.12 0.90 -8.92
N VAL A 183 -18.27 0.81 -9.94
CA VAL A 183 -16.87 1.26 -9.86
C VAL A 183 -16.74 2.76 -9.59
N PHE A 184 -17.61 3.59 -10.20
CA PHE A 184 -17.56 5.05 -10.08
C PHE A 184 -18.78 5.66 -9.35
N GLY A 185 -19.77 4.83 -9.00
CA GLY A 185 -21.00 5.25 -8.33
C GLY A 185 -21.20 4.55 -6.97
N ASN A 186 -22.46 4.39 -6.58
CA ASN A 186 -22.87 3.86 -5.29
C ASN A 186 -23.54 2.48 -5.37
N SER A 187 -23.59 1.86 -6.55
CA SER A 187 -24.19 0.55 -6.72
C SER A 187 -23.35 -0.55 -6.07
N ARG A 188 -23.99 -1.70 -5.81
CA ARG A 188 -23.26 -2.91 -5.46
C ARG A 188 -22.74 -3.59 -6.73
N PRO A 189 -21.68 -4.44 -6.63
CA PRO A 189 -21.19 -5.19 -7.79
C PRO A 189 -22.30 -5.97 -8.50
N LYS A 190 -22.32 -5.93 -9.84
CA LYS A 190 -23.28 -6.66 -10.69
C LYS A 190 -23.02 -8.16 -10.69
N ALA A 191 -21.76 -8.56 -10.57
CA ALA A 191 -21.37 -9.97 -10.60
C ALA A 191 -22.17 -10.77 -9.57
N LYS A 192 -22.76 -11.88 -10.01
CA LYS A 192 -23.46 -12.84 -9.14
C LYS A 192 -22.51 -13.93 -8.61
N SER A 193 -21.40 -14.12 -9.30
CA SER A 193 -20.39 -15.14 -8.98
C SER A 193 -19.58 -14.77 -7.74
N ASN A 194 -19.07 -15.78 -7.04
CA ASN A 194 -18.20 -15.64 -5.88
C ASN A 194 -18.68 -14.61 -4.85
N ASN A 195 -19.95 -14.75 -4.42
CA ASN A 195 -20.58 -13.89 -3.43
C ASN A 195 -20.57 -12.39 -3.83
N ASN A 196 -20.90 -12.10 -5.07
CA ASN A 196 -20.91 -10.75 -5.63
C ASN A 196 -19.54 -10.05 -5.52
N ALA A 197 -18.48 -10.75 -5.94
CA ALA A 197 -17.13 -10.19 -5.93
C ALA A 197 -17.06 -8.90 -6.77
N GLY A 198 -16.39 -7.90 -6.24
CA GLY A 198 -16.28 -6.58 -6.85
C GLY A 198 -14.85 -6.07 -7.01
N ILE A 199 -13.88 -6.82 -6.51
CA ILE A 199 -12.45 -6.48 -6.65
C ILE A 199 -11.63 -7.77 -6.66
N ASP A 200 -10.62 -7.84 -7.54
CA ASP A 200 -9.59 -8.87 -7.50
C ASP A 200 -8.30 -8.30 -6.94
N LEU A 201 -7.67 -9.04 -6.04
CA LEU A 201 -6.45 -8.64 -5.33
C LEU A 201 -5.25 -9.48 -5.76
N SER A 202 -4.12 -8.82 -6.01
CA SER A 202 -2.84 -9.50 -6.22
C SER A 202 -2.39 -10.27 -4.97
N PRO A 203 -1.48 -11.28 -5.11
CA PRO A 203 -0.89 -11.96 -3.96
C PRO A 203 -0.23 -11.01 -2.98
N ALA A 204 0.44 -9.95 -3.46
CA ALA A 204 1.06 -8.95 -2.59
C ALA A 204 0.04 -8.20 -1.71
N VAL A 205 -1.09 -7.79 -2.29
CA VAL A 205 -2.18 -7.11 -1.56
C VAL A 205 -2.81 -8.05 -0.54
N ARG A 206 -3.16 -9.27 -0.97
CA ARG A 206 -3.73 -10.33 -0.11
C ARG A 206 -2.84 -10.60 1.10
N ASP A 207 -1.57 -10.86 0.86
CA ASP A 207 -0.62 -11.27 1.91
C ASP A 207 -0.31 -10.12 2.87
N TYR A 208 -0.17 -8.88 2.36
CA TYR A 208 0.02 -7.70 3.20
C TYR A 208 -1.15 -7.45 4.15
N LEU A 209 -2.37 -7.56 3.64
CA LEU A 209 -3.58 -7.37 4.44
C LEU A 209 -3.87 -8.56 5.35
N GLY A 210 -3.44 -9.77 4.97
CA GLY A 210 -3.77 -11.02 5.66
C GLY A 210 -5.18 -11.50 5.35
N ILE A 211 -5.67 -11.22 4.14
CA ILE A 211 -6.98 -11.67 3.67
C ILE A 211 -6.92 -13.16 3.33
N THR A 212 -7.91 -13.93 3.76
CA THR A 212 -8.07 -15.35 3.45
C THR A 212 -9.29 -15.58 2.56
N GLY A 213 -9.39 -16.76 1.96
CA GLY A 213 -10.55 -17.11 1.11
C GLY A 213 -11.89 -17.16 1.86
N SER A 214 -11.88 -17.43 3.17
CA SER A 214 -13.09 -17.49 4.02
C SER A 214 -13.48 -16.14 4.62
N ASP A 215 -12.54 -15.19 4.71
CA ASP A 215 -12.77 -13.85 5.23
C ASP A 215 -12.13 -12.84 4.26
N ASN A 216 -12.88 -12.56 3.20
CA ASN A 216 -12.41 -11.82 2.04
C ASN A 216 -13.21 -10.54 1.77
N ARG A 217 -13.86 -9.96 2.78
CA ARG A 217 -14.58 -8.70 2.63
C ARG A 217 -13.71 -7.53 3.03
N CYS A 218 -13.53 -6.60 2.10
CA CYS A 218 -12.73 -5.38 2.32
C CYS A 218 -13.51 -4.13 1.92
N ASP A 219 -12.97 -2.98 2.30
CA ASP A 219 -13.39 -1.68 1.78
C ASP A 219 -12.34 -1.20 0.79
N TRP A 220 -12.75 -0.49 -0.26
CA TRP A 220 -11.80 0.13 -1.16
C TRP A 220 -12.29 1.49 -1.66
N ARG A 221 -11.38 2.35 -2.08
CA ARG A 221 -11.64 3.61 -2.77
C ARG A 221 -10.52 3.96 -3.73
N PHE A 222 -10.79 4.81 -4.68
CA PHE A 222 -9.71 5.45 -5.43
C PHE A 222 -8.90 6.39 -4.54
N ALA A 223 -7.65 6.60 -4.91
CA ALA A 223 -6.76 7.51 -4.22
C ALA A 223 -5.94 8.34 -5.22
N GLU A 224 -5.64 9.59 -4.86
CA GLU A 224 -4.68 10.40 -5.57
C GLU A 224 -3.25 10.00 -5.17
N VAL A 225 -2.27 10.21 -6.05
CA VAL A 225 -0.86 9.89 -5.79
C VAL A 225 -0.37 10.55 -4.50
N THR A 226 -0.83 11.76 -4.21
CA THR A 226 -0.48 12.52 -3.00
C THR A 226 -1.01 11.91 -1.71
N GLU A 227 -2.03 11.05 -1.79
CA GLU A 227 -2.63 10.37 -0.63
C GLU A 227 -1.94 9.05 -0.29
N ILE A 228 -1.07 8.52 -1.19
CA ILE A 228 -0.46 7.20 -1.01
C ILE A 228 0.61 7.26 0.08
N PRO A 229 0.41 6.60 1.23
CA PRO A 229 1.38 6.60 2.32
C PRO A 229 2.63 5.76 1.99
N TYR A 230 3.65 5.89 2.80
CA TYR A 230 4.80 4.98 2.72
C TYR A 230 4.36 3.53 2.95
N GLY A 231 4.92 2.64 2.12
CA GLY A 231 4.60 1.21 2.19
C GLY A 231 5.34 0.42 1.11
N PRO A 232 5.22 -0.93 1.13
CA PRO A 232 5.89 -1.79 0.16
C PRO A 232 5.44 -1.55 -1.29
N TRP A 233 4.24 -1.05 -1.50
CA TRP A 233 3.69 -0.67 -2.81
C TRP A 233 4.42 0.49 -3.50
N ARG A 234 5.33 1.20 -2.81
CA ARG A 234 6.16 2.26 -3.41
C ARG A 234 7.50 1.76 -3.95
N LYS A 235 7.84 0.47 -3.75
CA LYS A 235 9.22 -0.01 -3.96
C LYS A 235 9.55 -0.41 -5.39
N PHE A 236 8.59 -0.95 -6.14
CA PHE A 236 8.83 -1.60 -7.42
C PHE A 236 7.90 -1.09 -8.50
N GLY A 237 8.32 -1.26 -9.76
CA GLY A 237 7.55 -0.97 -10.95
C GLY A 237 8.00 0.28 -11.69
N LYS A 238 8.24 0.16 -13.00
CA LYS A 238 8.50 1.31 -13.90
C LYS A 238 7.26 2.19 -14.09
N ASP A 239 6.09 1.64 -13.85
CA ASP A 239 4.77 2.27 -13.86
C ASP A 239 4.42 2.92 -12.52
N ASN A 240 5.30 2.80 -11.54
CA ASN A 240 5.12 3.29 -10.18
C ASN A 240 5.88 4.61 -9.99
N PRO A 241 5.22 5.76 -9.84
CA PRO A 241 5.88 7.05 -9.73
C PRO A 241 6.82 7.16 -8.53
N PHE A 242 6.60 6.35 -7.49
CA PHE A 242 7.43 6.35 -6.29
C PHE A 242 8.71 5.53 -6.45
N ALA A 243 8.71 4.49 -7.29
CA ALA A 243 9.88 3.63 -7.48
C ALA A 243 10.99 4.32 -8.30
N SER A 244 10.62 5.26 -9.17
CA SER A 244 11.54 6.06 -9.98
C SER A 244 12.05 7.32 -9.28
N MET A 245 11.46 7.71 -8.14
CA MET A 245 11.97 8.83 -7.35
C MET A 245 13.27 8.43 -6.67
N PRO A 246 14.32 9.30 -6.70
CA PRO A 246 15.47 9.11 -5.84
C PRO A 246 14.97 8.92 -4.41
N ARG A 247 15.42 7.86 -3.73
CA ARG A 247 15.06 7.67 -2.32
C ARG A 247 15.51 8.90 -1.56
N TYR A 248 14.57 9.69 -1.06
CA TYR A 248 14.88 10.72 -0.08
C TYR A 248 15.46 9.99 1.13
N VAL A 249 16.78 9.96 1.20
CA VAL A 249 17.47 9.51 2.39
C VAL A 249 17.35 10.67 3.36
N ASP A 250 16.48 10.53 4.35
CA ASP A 250 16.40 11.47 5.45
C ASP A 250 17.78 11.52 6.11
N LYS A 251 18.54 12.57 5.76
CA LYS A 251 19.91 12.75 6.25
C LYS A 251 19.94 12.85 7.78
N THR A 252 18.85 13.32 8.39
CA THR A 252 18.68 13.42 9.83
C THR A 252 18.62 12.03 10.47
N LYS A 253 17.81 11.12 9.92
CA LYS A 253 17.78 9.72 10.38
C LYS A 253 19.07 8.97 10.13
N LYS A 254 19.78 9.25 9.03
CA LYS A 254 21.08 8.64 8.78
C LYS A 254 22.11 9.09 9.82
N ASN A 255 22.12 10.37 10.17
CA ASN A 255 22.99 10.89 11.23
C ASN A 255 22.62 10.34 12.61
N GLU A 256 21.34 10.22 12.93
CA GLU A 256 20.84 9.63 14.17
C GLU A 256 21.28 8.16 14.33
N ILE A 257 21.12 7.35 13.28
CA ILE A 257 21.58 5.95 13.26
C ILE A 257 23.10 5.86 13.43
N GLU A 258 23.86 6.76 12.81
CA GLU A 258 25.31 6.77 12.93
C GLU A 258 25.75 7.16 14.35
N ILE A 259 25.13 8.15 14.97
CA ILE A 259 25.35 8.53 16.37
C ILE A 259 25.03 7.38 17.32
N LEU A 260 23.91 6.66 17.11
CA LEU A 260 23.54 5.49 17.91
C LEU A 260 24.52 4.34 17.76
N LYS A 261 25.07 4.10 16.57
CA LYS A 261 26.12 3.10 16.35
C LYS A 261 27.39 3.45 17.11
N GLN A 262 27.86 4.70 17.00
CA GLN A 262 29.05 5.18 17.71
C GLN A 262 28.89 5.12 19.23
N ALA A 263 27.71 5.51 19.74
CA ALA A 263 27.38 5.40 21.15
C ALA A 263 27.40 3.94 21.65
N ARG A 264 26.84 3.01 20.87
CA ARG A 264 26.89 1.58 21.18
C ARG A 264 28.32 1.02 21.21
N GLU A 265 29.12 1.37 20.24
CA GLU A 265 30.53 0.94 20.18
C GLU A 265 31.36 1.51 21.33
N ALA A 266 31.12 2.78 21.70
CA ALA A 266 31.78 3.40 22.86
C ALA A 266 31.38 2.70 24.18
N TRP A 267 30.08 2.32 24.31
CA TRP A 267 29.60 1.57 25.47
C TRP A 267 30.24 0.18 25.55
N LEU A 268 30.30 -0.54 24.42
CA LEU A 268 30.92 -1.87 24.37
C LEU A 268 32.42 -1.81 24.76
N ARG A 269 33.15 -0.81 24.29
CA ARG A 269 34.57 -0.60 24.67
C ARG A 269 34.76 -0.31 26.17
N ARG A 270 33.79 0.35 26.82
CA ARG A 270 33.83 0.59 28.28
C ARG A 270 33.49 -0.65 29.09
N ALA A 271 32.62 -1.50 28.59
CA ALA A 271 32.19 -2.74 29.26
C ALA A 271 33.25 -3.86 29.20
N GLN A 272 34.30 -3.70 28.38
CA GLN A 272 35.42 -4.66 28.24
C GLN A 272 36.67 -4.24 29.02
N ARG A 273 36.64 -3.11 29.73
CA ARG A 273 37.68 -2.63 30.67
C ARG A 273 37.24 -2.88 32.13
#